data_a3628af0146d4d3cab583212b0db582a
#
_entry.id   a3628af0146d4d3cab583212b0db582a
#
_cell.length_a   1.000
_cell.length_b   1.000
_cell.length_c   1.000
_cell.angle_alpha   90.00
_cell.angle_beta   90.00
_cell.angle_gamma   90.00
#
_symmetry.space_group_name_H-M   'P 1'
#
loop_
_entity.id
_entity.type
_entity.pdbx_description
1 polymer ?
#
loop_
_entity_poly.entity_id
_entity_poly.type
_entity_poly.pdbx_seq_one_letter_code
_entity_poly.pdbx_strand_id
1 'polypeptide(L)'
;MARTAVLLSYRLGGTDGVSVEAGKWEWALHTLGFATRRVAGQLCDRPRPDDVALPGIAIDAPDGAADAHQVAMALDGVDLVVAENICSLPINPPASYAASDALAHHPGRVVFHHHDLPWQRAELAAIGGLPPDLPGALHVVVNDRSRDELAARGITAHTIHNTFDFDAPTGDRDAARAELGFAADELVVLQPTRAIRRKNVPGGLRFAEALAGFVPDRPVVYWLTGPAEDGYDRELAQAMETTTLRVVHGRAARTVDAYAAADVVVFPSTWEGFGNPVIESVVARRPLAVHGYPVLDEILAGVRVFSVDDAGAVAVWLRAPDHALLEANREIARRDFSLADLPDRLDTTFATNGWTSW
;
A
#
# COMPACT_ATOMS: atom_id res chain seq x y z
N MET A 1 -10.89 -31.87 -6.22
CA MET A 1 -9.72 -31.43 -5.45
C MET A 1 -9.99 -30.01 -4.99
N ALA A 2 -9.38 -29.53 -3.90
CA ALA A 2 -9.47 -28.11 -3.56
C ALA A 2 -8.75 -27.28 -4.64
N ARG A 3 -9.35 -26.14 -5.03
CA ARG A 3 -8.72 -25.20 -5.96
C ARG A 3 -7.50 -24.57 -5.31
N THR A 4 -6.43 -24.38 -6.06
CA THR A 4 -5.17 -23.85 -5.54
C THR A 4 -4.85 -22.47 -6.16
N ALA A 5 -4.36 -21.56 -5.33
CA ALA A 5 -3.91 -20.25 -5.80
C ALA A 5 -2.52 -19.91 -5.25
N VAL A 6 -1.72 -19.22 -6.06
CA VAL A 6 -0.41 -18.69 -5.66
C VAL A 6 -0.42 -17.18 -5.75
N LEU A 7 0.12 -16.52 -4.72
CA LEU A 7 0.53 -15.12 -4.81
C LEU A 7 2.02 -15.08 -5.13
N LEU A 8 2.38 -14.48 -6.26
CA LEU A 8 3.75 -14.38 -6.78
C LEU A 8 4.24 -12.93 -6.70
N SER A 9 5.36 -12.67 -6.02
CA SER A 9 5.92 -11.32 -5.91
C SER A 9 7.43 -11.33 -5.68
N TYR A 10 8.07 -10.16 -5.78
CA TYR A 10 9.45 -9.98 -5.32
C TYR A 10 9.62 -10.26 -3.83
N ARG A 11 8.66 -9.78 -3.02
CA ARG A 11 8.59 -10.04 -1.57
C ARG A 11 7.15 -10.09 -1.09
N LEU A 12 6.89 -10.91 -0.08
CA LEU A 12 5.58 -11.05 0.57
C LEU A 12 5.76 -11.16 2.09
N GLY A 13 4.67 -10.93 2.84
CA GLY A 13 4.70 -10.96 4.30
C GLY A 13 5.36 -9.74 4.95
N GLY A 14 5.70 -8.72 4.15
CA GLY A 14 6.24 -7.45 4.64
C GLY A 14 5.16 -6.46 5.07
N THR A 15 5.61 -5.26 5.43
CA THR A 15 4.74 -4.14 5.83
C THR A 15 4.60 -3.08 4.73
N ASP A 16 5.13 -3.36 3.55
CA ASP A 16 4.93 -2.52 2.37
C ASP A 16 3.53 -2.74 1.77
N GLY A 17 3.06 -1.75 0.98
CA GLY A 17 1.69 -1.75 0.46
C GLY A 17 1.34 -2.98 -0.37
N VAL A 18 2.28 -3.51 -1.18
CA VAL A 18 2.06 -4.71 -2.00
C VAL A 18 1.87 -5.94 -1.11
N SER A 19 2.77 -6.15 -0.13
CA SER A 19 2.68 -7.27 0.80
C SER A 19 1.39 -7.24 1.63
N VAL A 20 0.98 -6.06 2.07
CA VAL A 20 -0.26 -5.89 2.86
C VAL A 20 -1.49 -6.22 2.00
N GLU A 21 -1.55 -5.72 0.77
CA GLU A 21 -2.68 -5.97 -0.12
C GLU A 21 -2.73 -7.43 -0.60
N ALA A 22 -1.58 -8.03 -0.90
CA ALA A 22 -1.47 -9.46 -1.20
C ALA A 22 -2.06 -10.35 -0.08
N GLY A 23 -1.83 -9.99 1.18
CA GLY A 23 -2.44 -10.69 2.32
C GLY A 23 -3.97 -10.58 2.36
N LYS A 24 -4.54 -9.46 1.94
CA LYS A 24 -6.00 -9.28 1.84
C LYS A 24 -6.57 -10.09 0.67
N TRP A 25 -5.89 -10.11 -0.47
CA TRP A 25 -6.25 -10.95 -1.60
C TRP A 25 -6.17 -12.44 -1.23
N GLU A 26 -5.17 -12.84 -0.49
CA GLU A 26 -5.07 -14.20 0.03
C GLU A 26 -6.27 -14.56 0.89
N TRP A 27 -6.67 -13.68 1.83
CA TRP A 27 -7.86 -13.86 2.65
C TRP A 27 -9.14 -13.98 1.79
N ALA A 28 -9.29 -13.13 0.78
CA ALA A 28 -10.43 -13.16 -0.12
C ALA A 28 -10.48 -14.47 -0.95
N LEU A 29 -9.33 -14.91 -1.46
CA LEU A 29 -9.23 -16.18 -2.18
C LEU A 29 -9.56 -17.38 -1.29
N HIS A 30 -9.13 -17.39 -0.02
CA HIS A 30 -9.56 -18.39 0.96
C HIS A 30 -11.09 -18.38 1.15
N THR A 31 -11.69 -17.21 1.25
CA THR A 31 -13.15 -17.04 1.36
C THR A 31 -13.87 -17.63 0.15
N LEU A 32 -13.27 -17.51 -1.04
CA LEU A 32 -13.76 -18.10 -2.29
C LEU A 32 -13.43 -19.59 -2.44
N GLY A 33 -12.80 -20.22 -1.43
CA GLY A 33 -12.53 -21.66 -1.37
C GLY A 33 -11.24 -22.11 -2.06
N PHE A 34 -10.27 -21.21 -2.27
CA PHE A 34 -8.93 -21.58 -2.72
C PHE A 34 -8.04 -21.97 -1.54
N ALA A 35 -7.23 -23.00 -1.71
CA ALA A 35 -6.05 -23.22 -0.89
C ALA A 35 -4.92 -22.34 -1.45
N THR A 36 -4.35 -21.47 -0.62
CA THR A 36 -3.35 -20.51 -1.08
C THR A 36 -1.96 -20.82 -0.55
N ARG A 37 -0.94 -20.47 -1.34
CA ARG A 37 0.47 -20.43 -0.92
C ARG A 37 1.17 -19.24 -1.54
N ARG A 38 2.32 -18.88 -1.01
CA ARG A 38 3.11 -17.76 -1.47
C ARG A 38 4.37 -18.23 -2.18
N VAL A 39 4.69 -17.60 -3.29
CA VAL A 39 5.96 -17.75 -4.01
C VAL A 39 6.59 -16.37 -4.11
N ALA A 40 7.75 -16.14 -3.50
CA ALA A 40 8.36 -14.83 -3.50
C ALA A 40 9.89 -14.90 -3.48
N GLY A 41 10.54 -13.84 -3.98
CA GLY A 41 11.97 -13.66 -3.84
C GLY A 41 12.39 -13.59 -2.36
N GLN A 42 11.58 -12.93 -1.56
CA GLN A 42 11.76 -12.83 -0.10
C GLN A 42 10.43 -13.01 0.63
N LEU A 43 10.42 -13.86 1.66
CA LEU A 43 9.33 -13.98 2.63
C LEU A 43 9.75 -13.24 3.91
N CYS A 44 9.07 -12.13 4.21
CA CYS A 44 9.47 -11.21 5.28
C CYS A 44 8.91 -11.58 6.66
N ASP A 45 7.91 -12.45 6.71
CA ASP A 45 7.34 -13.04 7.92
C ASP A 45 7.74 -14.52 8.06
N ARG A 46 7.16 -15.21 9.05
CA ARG A 46 7.38 -16.65 9.20
C ARG A 46 6.75 -17.42 8.03
N PRO A 47 7.55 -18.10 7.18
CA PRO A 47 7.03 -18.89 6.08
C PRO A 47 6.13 -20.04 6.59
N ARG A 48 5.09 -20.35 5.83
CA ARG A 48 4.26 -21.55 6.01
C ARG A 48 4.91 -22.75 5.30
N PRO A 49 4.50 -23.99 5.62
CA PRO A 49 5.10 -25.18 5.02
C PRO A 49 5.07 -25.22 3.48
N ASP A 50 4.01 -24.67 2.87
CA ASP A 50 3.80 -24.68 1.42
C ASP A 50 4.31 -23.42 0.70
N ASP A 51 4.84 -22.44 1.46
CA ASP A 51 5.42 -21.23 0.87
C ASP A 51 6.78 -21.55 0.23
N VAL A 52 7.07 -20.91 -0.90
CA VAL A 52 8.32 -21.10 -1.64
C VAL A 52 9.10 -19.79 -1.73
N ALA A 53 10.31 -19.80 -1.20
CA ALA A 53 11.26 -18.70 -1.40
C ALA A 53 12.11 -18.97 -2.66
N LEU A 54 12.14 -17.99 -3.57
CA LEU A 54 12.95 -18.00 -4.79
C LEU A 54 13.89 -16.78 -4.78
N PRO A 55 15.03 -16.81 -4.07
CA PRO A 55 15.91 -15.64 -3.93
C PRO A 55 16.32 -14.99 -5.25
N GLY A 56 16.34 -15.75 -6.36
CA GLY A 56 16.65 -15.24 -7.68
C GLY A 56 15.64 -14.20 -8.23
N ILE A 57 14.42 -14.14 -7.70
CA ILE A 57 13.45 -13.10 -8.08
C ILE A 57 13.27 -12.02 -7.01
N ALA A 58 14.14 -11.93 -6.01
CA ALA A 58 14.11 -10.84 -5.02
C ALA A 58 14.45 -9.48 -5.67
N ILE A 59 14.05 -8.39 -4.99
CA ILE A 59 14.34 -7.03 -5.48
C ILE A 59 15.84 -6.80 -5.67
N ASP A 60 16.64 -7.32 -4.75
CA ASP A 60 18.10 -7.18 -4.66
C ASP A 60 18.86 -8.40 -5.18
N ALA A 61 18.17 -9.32 -5.89
CA ALA A 61 18.83 -10.46 -6.50
C ALA A 61 19.87 -10.01 -7.53
N PRO A 62 21.06 -10.63 -7.57
CA PRO A 62 22.10 -10.26 -8.52
C PRO A 62 21.70 -10.60 -9.96
N ASP A 63 22.32 -9.90 -10.91
CA ASP A 63 22.12 -10.16 -12.34
C ASP A 63 22.39 -11.64 -12.67
N GLY A 64 21.49 -12.24 -13.47
CA GLY A 64 21.56 -13.64 -13.87
C GLY A 64 21.06 -14.65 -12.82
N ALA A 65 20.57 -14.20 -11.65
CA ALA A 65 19.99 -15.08 -10.65
C ALA A 65 18.55 -15.48 -10.95
N ALA A 66 17.81 -14.66 -11.72
CA ALA A 66 16.45 -14.94 -12.10
C ALA A 66 16.37 -16.06 -13.14
N ASP A 67 15.52 -17.07 -12.87
CA ASP A 67 15.35 -18.27 -13.70
C ASP A 67 13.87 -18.57 -13.89
N ALA A 68 13.36 -18.39 -15.10
CA ALA A 68 11.97 -18.67 -15.46
C ALA A 68 11.56 -20.13 -15.20
N HIS A 69 12.49 -21.09 -15.37
CA HIS A 69 12.20 -22.50 -15.09
C HIS A 69 11.94 -22.74 -13.60
N GLN A 70 12.72 -22.13 -12.71
CA GLN A 70 12.47 -22.23 -11.26
C GLN A 70 11.14 -21.62 -10.88
N VAL A 71 10.76 -20.47 -11.47
CA VAL A 71 9.44 -19.88 -11.28
C VAL A 71 8.35 -20.83 -11.74
N ALA A 72 8.46 -21.36 -12.98
CA ALA A 72 7.49 -22.31 -13.52
C ALA A 72 7.33 -23.57 -12.65
N MET A 73 8.43 -24.15 -12.18
CA MET A 73 8.41 -25.29 -11.25
C MET A 73 7.68 -24.96 -9.93
N ALA A 74 7.88 -23.73 -9.41
CA ALA A 74 7.18 -23.29 -8.20
C ALA A 74 5.68 -23.02 -8.44
N LEU A 75 5.22 -22.89 -9.67
CA LEU A 75 3.82 -22.71 -10.05
C LEU A 75 3.14 -23.98 -10.54
N ASP A 76 3.84 -25.11 -10.57
CA ASP A 76 3.29 -26.37 -11.09
C ASP A 76 2.06 -26.82 -10.31
N GLY A 77 1.03 -27.29 -11.01
CA GLY A 77 -0.22 -27.78 -10.45
C GLY A 77 -1.10 -26.71 -9.80
N VAL A 78 -0.89 -25.43 -10.09
CA VAL A 78 -1.67 -24.31 -9.55
C VAL A 78 -2.79 -23.90 -10.52
N ASP A 79 -4.01 -23.71 -10.00
CA ASP A 79 -5.17 -23.33 -10.83
C ASP A 79 -5.19 -21.80 -11.11
N LEU A 80 -4.68 -20.99 -10.17
CA LEU A 80 -4.67 -19.54 -10.25
C LEU A 80 -3.34 -18.95 -9.75
N VAL A 81 -2.73 -18.08 -10.55
CA VAL A 81 -1.60 -17.27 -10.10
C VAL A 81 -2.00 -15.80 -10.06
N VAL A 82 -1.79 -15.14 -8.93
CA VAL A 82 -1.88 -13.69 -8.79
C VAL A 82 -0.46 -13.12 -8.74
N ALA A 83 -0.05 -12.45 -9.81
CA ALA A 83 1.26 -11.81 -9.91
C ALA A 83 1.18 -10.39 -9.31
N GLU A 84 1.62 -10.28 -8.07
CA GLU A 84 1.58 -9.06 -7.27
C GLU A 84 2.73 -8.12 -7.65
N ASN A 85 2.46 -7.20 -8.54
CA ASN A 85 3.35 -6.14 -9.01
C ASN A 85 4.65 -6.59 -9.71
N ILE A 86 5.04 -7.85 -9.63
CA ILE A 86 6.33 -8.34 -10.15
C ILE A 86 6.45 -8.22 -11.67
N CYS A 87 5.34 -8.39 -12.40
CA CYS A 87 5.28 -8.20 -13.85
C CYS A 87 4.83 -6.79 -14.26
N SER A 88 4.60 -5.91 -13.29
CA SER A 88 4.10 -4.55 -13.51
C SER A 88 5.20 -3.51 -13.35
N LEU A 89 5.88 -3.54 -12.21
CA LEU A 89 6.90 -2.57 -11.85
C LEU A 89 8.28 -3.24 -11.83
N PRO A 90 9.07 -3.12 -12.90
CA PRO A 90 10.33 -3.85 -13.06
C PRO A 90 11.47 -3.25 -12.22
N ILE A 91 11.34 -3.35 -10.89
CA ILE A 91 12.37 -2.92 -9.94
C ILE A 91 13.62 -3.81 -10.10
N ASN A 92 13.43 -5.10 -10.40
CA ASN A 92 14.44 -6.03 -10.86
C ASN A 92 13.99 -6.58 -12.23
N PRO A 93 14.42 -5.97 -13.36
CA PRO A 93 13.95 -6.36 -14.69
C PRO A 93 14.19 -7.84 -15.03
N PRO A 94 15.35 -8.46 -14.75
CA PRO A 94 15.54 -9.90 -14.95
C PRO A 94 14.47 -10.76 -14.25
N ALA A 95 14.12 -10.44 -13.00
CA ALA A 95 13.09 -11.14 -12.25
C ALA A 95 11.69 -10.95 -12.86
N SER A 96 11.37 -9.72 -13.31
CA SER A 96 10.09 -9.43 -13.99
C SER A 96 9.94 -10.24 -15.28
N TYR A 97 11.00 -10.29 -16.10
CA TYR A 97 10.97 -11.06 -17.34
C TYR A 97 10.91 -12.56 -17.09
N ALA A 98 11.64 -13.09 -16.12
CA ALA A 98 11.58 -14.50 -15.74
C ALA A 98 10.18 -14.90 -15.25
N ALA A 99 9.55 -14.07 -14.42
CA ALA A 99 8.17 -14.28 -13.98
C ALA A 99 7.19 -14.21 -15.16
N SER A 100 7.33 -13.23 -16.04
CA SER A 100 6.47 -13.08 -17.23
C SER A 100 6.58 -14.25 -18.18
N ASP A 101 7.78 -14.76 -18.41
CA ASP A 101 8.03 -15.94 -19.27
C ASP A 101 7.41 -17.22 -18.66
N ALA A 102 7.60 -17.44 -17.36
CA ALA A 102 6.97 -18.56 -16.67
C ALA A 102 5.44 -18.51 -16.75
N LEU A 103 4.85 -17.32 -16.57
CA LEU A 103 3.40 -17.12 -16.63
C LEU A 103 2.82 -17.25 -18.03
N ALA A 104 3.59 -16.90 -19.07
CA ALA A 104 3.18 -17.08 -20.47
C ALA A 104 2.95 -18.56 -20.86
N HIS A 105 3.58 -19.49 -20.13
CA HIS A 105 3.49 -20.92 -20.35
C HIS A 105 2.66 -21.63 -19.25
N HIS A 106 2.13 -20.90 -18.29
CA HIS A 106 1.36 -21.47 -17.20
C HIS A 106 -0.02 -21.97 -17.70
N PRO A 107 -0.38 -23.23 -17.43
CA PRO A 107 -1.65 -23.79 -17.93
C PRO A 107 -2.89 -23.29 -17.17
N GLY A 108 -2.72 -22.78 -15.96
CA GLY A 108 -3.78 -22.22 -15.13
C GLY A 108 -4.09 -20.77 -15.47
N ARG A 109 -4.91 -20.16 -14.64
CA ARG A 109 -5.34 -18.77 -14.80
C ARG A 109 -4.32 -17.81 -14.20
N VAL A 110 -4.17 -16.64 -14.81
CA VAL A 110 -3.24 -15.61 -14.36
C VAL A 110 -3.97 -14.29 -14.15
N VAL A 111 -3.76 -13.69 -12.98
CA VAL A 111 -4.11 -12.30 -12.68
C VAL A 111 -2.83 -11.50 -12.51
N PHE A 112 -2.68 -10.43 -13.28
CA PHE A 112 -1.67 -9.41 -13.04
C PHE A 112 -2.27 -8.33 -12.16
N HIS A 113 -1.86 -8.26 -10.89
CA HIS A 113 -2.31 -7.24 -9.95
C HIS A 113 -1.29 -6.10 -9.89
N HIS A 114 -1.69 -4.95 -10.43
CA HIS A 114 -0.83 -3.78 -10.64
C HIS A 114 -1.06 -2.74 -9.56
N HIS A 115 -0.02 -2.48 -8.76
CA HIS A 115 -0.02 -1.39 -7.78
C HIS A 115 0.59 -0.11 -8.34
N ASP A 116 1.58 -0.25 -9.23
CA ASP A 116 2.22 0.80 -10.01
C ASP A 116 2.50 0.26 -11.42
N LEU A 117 2.64 1.16 -12.41
CA LEU A 117 3.00 0.80 -13.78
C LEU A 117 4.36 1.41 -14.16
N PRO A 118 5.13 0.79 -15.07
CA PRO A 118 6.51 1.21 -15.37
C PRO A 118 6.62 2.67 -15.77
N TRP A 119 5.74 3.14 -16.65
CA TRP A 119 5.74 4.50 -17.18
C TRP A 119 5.30 5.58 -16.18
N GLN A 120 4.79 5.20 -15.02
CA GLN A 120 4.47 6.11 -13.92
C GLN A 120 5.71 6.51 -13.11
N ARG A 121 6.86 5.86 -13.41
CA ARG A 121 8.15 6.15 -12.80
C ARG A 121 9.18 6.48 -13.86
N ALA A 122 9.75 7.67 -13.79
CA ALA A 122 10.68 8.16 -14.82
C ALA A 122 11.87 7.20 -15.07
N GLU A 123 12.39 6.61 -13.99
CA GLU A 123 13.52 5.68 -14.00
C GLU A 123 13.19 4.31 -14.64
N LEU A 124 11.91 3.94 -14.70
CA LEU A 124 11.44 2.65 -15.23
C LEU A 124 10.71 2.79 -16.58
N ALA A 125 10.37 4.00 -16.98
CA ALA A 125 9.54 4.27 -18.16
C ALA A 125 10.12 3.77 -19.48
N ALA A 126 11.45 3.60 -19.56
CA ALA A 126 12.13 3.10 -20.75
C ALA A 126 12.14 1.56 -20.84
N ILE A 127 11.73 0.84 -19.78
CA ILE A 127 11.71 -0.63 -19.77
C ILE A 127 10.45 -1.10 -20.52
N GLY A 128 10.67 -1.76 -21.66
CA GLY A 128 9.60 -2.25 -22.53
C GLY A 128 9.13 -3.67 -22.18
N GLY A 129 7.99 -4.09 -22.79
CA GLY A 129 7.47 -5.46 -22.69
C GLY A 129 6.81 -5.81 -21.35
N LEU A 130 6.58 -4.83 -20.48
CA LEU A 130 5.92 -5.01 -19.20
C LEU A 130 4.83 -3.93 -18.97
N PRO A 131 3.69 -4.26 -18.36
CA PRO A 131 3.25 -5.64 -18.09
C PRO A 131 3.02 -6.43 -19.39
N PRO A 132 3.16 -7.76 -19.37
CA PRO A 132 2.85 -8.58 -20.54
C PRO A 132 1.34 -8.66 -20.73
N ASP A 133 0.88 -8.63 -21.99
CA ASP A 133 -0.51 -8.88 -22.37
C ASP A 133 -0.64 -10.35 -22.81
N LEU A 134 -1.00 -11.23 -21.88
CA LEU A 134 -1.12 -12.66 -22.14
C LEU A 134 -2.56 -13.04 -22.46
N PRO A 135 -2.80 -13.85 -23.51
CA PRO A 135 -4.15 -14.31 -23.86
C PRO A 135 -4.86 -15.00 -22.68
N GLY A 136 -6.03 -14.48 -22.28
CA GLY A 136 -6.84 -15.05 -21.20
C GLY A 136 -6.41 -14.67 -19.79
N ALA A 137 -5.32 -13.91 -19.62
CA ALA A 137 -4.96 -13.34 -18.34
C ALA A 137 -5.85 -12.13 -18.00
N LEU A 138 -6.02 -11.87 -16.71
CA LEU A 138 -6.72 -10.70 -16.21
C LEU A 138 -5.72 -9.67 -15.70
N HIS A 139 -5.96 -8.41 -16.03
CA HIS A 139 -5.26 -7.29 -15.44
C HIS A 139 -6.17 -6.59 -14.44
N VAL A 140 -5.70 -6.47 -13.21
CA VAL A 140 -6.37 -5.73 -12.12
C VAL A 140 -5.45 -4.61 -11.67
N VAL A 141 -6.00 -3.43 -11.52
CA VAL A 141 -5.29 -2.22 -11.09
C VAL A 141 -5.93 -1.65 -9.83
N VAL A 142 -5.14 -0.95 -9.03
CA VAL A 142 -5.60 -0.35 -7.76
C VAL A 142 -6.23 1.03 -7.90
N ASN A 143 -6.28 1.60 -9.13
CA ASN A 143 -6.90 2.90 -9.42
C ASN A 143 -7.33 3.01 -10.90
N ASP A 144 -8.30 3.87 -11.17
CA ASP A 144 -8.87 4.07 -12.50
C ASP A 144 -7.87 4.70 -13.48
N ARG A 145 -6.99 5.58 -13.01
CA ARG A 145 -5.93 6.15 -13.84
C ARG A 145 -5.06 5.06 -14.48
N SER A 146 -4.64 4.07 -13.70
CA SER A 146 -3.84 2.95 -14.22
C SER A 146 -4.61 2.09 -15.21
N ARG A 147 -5.93 1.89 -14.99
CA ARG A 147 -6.82 1.23 -15.95
C ARG A 147 -6.83 1.96 -17.29
N ASP A 148 -7.03 3.28 -17.25
CA ASP A 148 -7.10 4.10 -18.45
C ASP A 148 -5.74 4.18 -19.18
N GLU A 149 -4.64 4.19 -18.44
CA GLU A 149 -3.28 4.13 -19.00
C GLU A 149 -2.96 2.78 -19.65
N LEU A 150 -3.46 1.66 -19.11
CA LEU A 150 -3.39 0.33 -19.74
C LEU A 150 -4.28 0.27 -20.99
N ALA A 151 -5.52 0.75 -20.91
CA ALA A 151 -6.45 0.81 -22.04
C ALA A 151 -5.87 1.61 -23.21
N ALA A 152 -5.17 2.72 -22.96
CA ALA A 152 -4.47 3.49 -23.98
C ALA A 152 -3.33 2.71 -24.67
N ARG A 153 -2.91 1.59 -24.09
CA ARG A 153 -1.92 0.65 -24.65
C ARG A 153 -2.51 -0.63 -25.19
N GLY A 154 -3.85 -0.72 -25.26
CA GLY A 154 -4.59 -1.87 -25.77
C GLY A 154 -4.80 -2.98 -24.74
N ILE A 155 -4.42 -2.80 -23.47
CA ILE A 155 -4.59 -3.79 -22.41
C ILE A 155 -5.88 -3.48 -21.63
N THR A 156 -6.83 -4.44 -21.62
CA THR A 156 -8.05 -4.31 -20.83
C THR A 156 -7.75 -4.65 -19.37
N ALA A 157 -8.13 -3.76 -18.44
CA ALA A 157 -7.96 -3.96 -17.01
C ALA A 157 -9.22 -3.62 -16.22
N HIS A 158 -9.33 -4.20 -15.02
CA HIS A 158 -10.41 -3.96 -14.05
C HIS A 158 -9.85 -3.21 -12.85
N THR A 159 -10.57 -2.21 -12.35
CA THR A 159 -10.20 -1.53 -11.12
C THR A 159 -10.77 -2.28 -9.93
N ILE A 160 -9.89 -2.72 -9.03
CA ILE A 160 -10.22 -3.17 -7.69
C ILE A 160 -9.33 -2.37 -6.75
N HIS A 161 -9.92 -1.39 -6.08
CA HIS A 161 -9.20 -0.54 -5.13
C HIS A 161 -8.66 -1.35 -3.96
N ASN A 162 -7.57 -0.88 -3.33
CA ASN A 162 -7.11 -1.42 -2.07
C ASN A 162 -8.21 -1.35 -1.03
N THR A 163 -8.29 -2.38 -0.18
CA THR A 163 -9.39 -2.56 0.75
C THR A 163 -8.94 -2.42 2.21
N PHE A 164 -9.89 -2.12 3.11
CA PHE A 164 -9.59 -1.87 4.52
C PHE A 164 -10.65 -2.51 5.42
N ASP A 165 -10.22 -3.02 6.57
CA ASP A 165 -11.14 -3.56 7.57
C ASP A 165 -11.75 -2.43 8.39
N PHE A 166 -12.98 -2.05 8.04
CA PHE A 166 -13.75 -1.04 8.75
C PHE A 166 -14.31 -1.53 10.09
N ASP A 167 -14.27 -2.82 10.35
CA ASP A 167 -14.79 -3.43 11.59
C ASP A 167 -13.66 -3.92 12.51
N ALA A 168 -12.40 -3.67 12.12
CA ALA A 168 -11.26 -3.96 12.96
C ALA A 168 -11.36 -3.23 14.32
N PRO A 169 -10.89 -3.86 15.39
CA PRO A 169 -10.79 -3.21 16.70
C PRO A 169 -9.97 -1.93 16.61
N THR A 170 -10.42 -0.89 17.30
CA THR A 170 -9.64 0.34 17.46
C THR A 170 -8.37 0.07 18.24
N GLY A 171 -7.29 0.79 17.91
CA GLY A 171 -6.06 0.72 18.69
C GLY A 171 -6.21 1.29 20.11
N ASP A 172 -5.31 0.90 20.98
CA ASP A 172 -5.23 1.42 22.35
C ASP A 172 -4.35 2.68 22.35
N ARG A 173 -4.99 3.85 22.44
CA ARG A 173 -4.32 5.15 22.43
C ARG A 173 -3.35 5.32 23.60
N ASP A 174 -3.80 4.99 24.82
CA ASP A 174 -3.03 5.28 26.02
C ASP A 174 -1.82 4.34 26.13
N ALA A 175 -2.02 3.06 25.82
CA ALA A 175 -0.94 2.08 25.78
C ALA A 175 0.11 2.45 24.70
N ALA A 176 -0.34 2.81 23.49
CA ALA A 176 0.58 3.17 22.41
C ALA A 176 1.35 4.47 22.71
N ARG A 177 0.70 5.47 23.31
CA ARG A 177 1.36 6.71 23.71
C ARG A 177 2.37 6.46 24.84
N ALA A 178 2.05 5.63 25.82
CA ALA A 178 2.96 5.25 26.89
C ALA A 178 4.20 4.51 26.36
N GLU A 179 4.00 3.52 25.47
CA GLU A 179 5.09 2.77 24.84
C GLU A 179 6.08 3.66 24.08
N LEU A 180 5.57 4.68 23.38
CA LEU A 180 6.36 5.60 22.57
C LEU A 180 6.83 6.83 23.35
N GLY A 181 6.50 6.93 24.63
CA GLY A 181 6.89 8.02 25.51
C GLY A 181 6.27 9.37 25.13
N PHE A 182 5.04 9.38 24.60
CA PHE A 182 4.29 10.61 24.37
C PHE A 182 3.63 11.09 25.66
N ALA A 183 3.81 12.35 26.00
CA ALA A 183 3.11 12.98 27.13
C ALA A 183 1.63 13.21 26.79
N ALA A 184 0.78 13.29 27.83
CA ALA A 184 -0.65 13.41 27.66
C ALA A 184 -1.06 14.72 26.97
N ASP A 185 -0.33 15.80 27.18
CA ASP A 185 -0.54 17.13 26.61
C ASP A 185 0.10 17.33 25.23
N GLU A 186 0.97 16.42 24.79
CA GLU A 186 1.59 16.50 23.46
C GLU A 186 0.56 16.30 22.34
N LEU A 187 0.70 17.09 21.27
CA LEU A 187 -0.01 16.93 20.02
C LEU A 187 0.84 16.11 19.06
N VAL A 188 0.39 14.88 18.76
CA VAL A 188 1.14 13.94 17.93
C VAL A 188 0.71 14.05 16.49
N VAL A 189 1.62 14.51 15.61
CA VAL A 189 1.47 14.55 14.16
C VAL A 189 2.16 13.33 13.58
N LEU A 190 1.38 12.38 13.08
CA LEU A 190 1.83 11.10 12.56
C LEU A 190 2.05 11.17 11.05
N GLN A 191 3.24 10.81 10.57
CA GLN A 191 3.49 10.43 9.18
C GLN A 191 3.70 8.91 9.08
N PRO A 192 2.67 8.13 8.70
CA PRO A 192 2.73 6.65 8.73
C PRO A 192 3.35 6.09 7.44
N THR A 193 4.57 6.51 7.13
CA THR A 193 5.25 6.11 5.89
C THR A 193 6.69 5.72 6.12
N ARG A 194 7.27 4.97 5.17
CA ARG A 194 8.72 4.85 5.05
C ARG A 194 9.32 6.21 4.70
N ALA A 195 10.57 6.43 5.07
CA ALA A 195 11.30 7.63 4.68
C ALA A 195 12.00 7.39 3.33
N ILE A 196 11.38 7.85 2.26
CA ILE A 196 11.91 7.88 0.90
C ILE A 196 11.55 9.22 0.25
N ARG A 197 12.26 9.63 -0.81
CA ARG A 197 12.10 10.98 -1.39
C ARG A 197 10.66 11.36 -1.69
N ARG A 198 9.89 10.47 -2.34
CA ARG A 198 8.50 10.76 -2.70
C ARG A 198 7.53 10.87 -1.52
N LYS A 199 7.89 10.36 -0.35
CA LYS A 199 7.10 10.50 0.89
C LYS A 199 7.30 11.85 1.56
N ASN A 200 8.26 12.67 1.08
CA ASN A 200 8.43 14.09 1.40
C ASN A 200 8.41 14.39 2.91
N VAL A 201 9.27 13.69 3.67
CA VAL A 201 9.42 13.92 5.13
C VAL A 201 9.63 15.40 5.46
N PRO A 202 10.46 16.19 4.71
CA PRO A 202 10.59 17.62 4.95
C PRO A 202 9.26 18.38 4.84
N GLY A 203 8.35 17.95 3.95
CA GLY A 203 7.00 18.54 3.83
C GLY A 203 6.15 18.27 5.06
N GLY A 204 6.23 17.06 5.61
CA GLY A 204 5.55 16.69 6.86
C GLY A 204 6.07 17.48 8.07
N LEU A 205 7.39 17.65 8.18
CA LEU A 205 8.01 18.48 9.22
C LEU A 205 7.57 19.94 9.12
N ARG A 206 7.60 20.54 7.92
CA ARG A 206 7.12 21.94 7.74
C ARG A 206 5.66 22.08 8.14
N PHE A 207 4.79 21.13 7.79
CA PHE A 207 3.39 21.16 8.24
C PHE A 207 3.30 21.13 9.77
N ALA A 208 4.04 20.23 10.44
CA ALA A 208 4.03 20.09 11.90
C ALA A 208 4.58 21.36 12.59
N GLU A 209 5.63 21.98 12.05
CA GLU A 209 6.18 23.25 12.53
C GLU A 209 5.17 24.40 12.38
N ALA A 210 4.50 24.48 11.22
CA ALA A 210 3.44 25.47 11.00
C ALA A 210 2.28 25.27 11.98
N LEU A 211 1.87 24.00 12.22
CA LEU A 211 0.83 23.67 13.18
C LEU A 211 1.21 24.11 14.60
N ALA A 212 2.46 23.87 15.01
CA ALA A 212 2.98 24.30 16.32
C ALA A 212 2.83 25.81 16.53
N GLY A 213 3.03 26.62 15.49
CA GLY A 213 2.79 28.07 15.53
C GLY A 213 1.34 28.46 15.80
N PHE A 214 0.38 27.62 15.43
CA PHE A 214 -1.06 27.86 15.66
C PHE A 214 -1.56 27.30 17.01
N VAL A 215 -0.80 26.45 17.67
CA VAL A 215 -1.18 25.79 18.94
C VAL A 215 -0.08 25.94 20.02
N PRO A 216 0.31 27.18 20.37
CA PRO A 216 1.48 27.45 21.22
C PRO A 216 1.36 26.84 22.63
N ASP A 217 0.15 26.54 23.07
CA ASP A 217 -0.13 25.98 24.40
C ASP A 217 0.06 24.46 24.48
N ARG A 218 0.33 23.79 23.35
CA ARG A 218 0.53 22.34 23.27
C ARG A 218 1.84 22.01 22.55
N PRO A 219 2.76 21.25 23.18
CA PRO A 219 3.95 20.75 22.51
C PRO A 219 3.55 19.86 21.31
N VAL A 220 4.09 20.16 20.14
CA VAL A 220 3.88 19.34 18.94
C VAL A 220 5.02 18.36 18.78
N VAL A 221 4.68 17.09 18.58
CA VAL A 221 5.63 16.01 18.29
C VAL A 221 5.38 15.49 16.88
N TYR A 222 6.42 15.44 16.07
CA TYR A 222 6.35 14.78 14.77
C TYR A 222 6.78 13.32 14.89
N TRP A 223 5.95 12.41 14.41
CA TRP A 223 6.19 10.99 14.48
C TRP A 223 6.24 10.36 13.10
N LEU A 224 7.41 9.83 12.72
CA LEU A 224 7.65 9.08 11.49
C LEU A 224 7.76 7.59 11.82
N THR A 225 6.93 6.73 11.19
CA THR A 225 6.88 5.31 11.58
C THR A 225 7.87 4.42 10.82
N GLY A 226 8.14 4.70 9.56
CA GLY A 226 8.90 3.79 8.70
C GLY A 226 10.38 4.14 8.59
N PRO A 227 11.24 3.13 8.32
CA PRO A 227 12.67 3.33 8.15
C PRO A 227 13.00 4.16 6.90
N ALA A 228 14.24 4.65 6.83
CA ALA A 228 14.82 5.13 5.60
C ALA A 228 15.05 3.96 4.64
N GLU A 229 14.69 4.14 3.37
CA GLU A 229 14.93 3.19 2.29
C GLU A 229 15.37 3.98 1.04
N ASP A 230 15.80 3.28 -0.02
CA ASP A 230 16.22 3.87 -1.29
C ASP A 230 17.38 4.90 -1.13
N GLY A 231 18.27 4.68 -0.17
CA GLY A 231 19.42 5.56 0.10
C GLY A 231 19.06 6.93 0.69
N TYR A 232 17.92 7.05 1.36
CA TYR A 232 17.42 8.32 1.91
C TYR A 232 17.94 8.64 3.34
N ASP A 233 18.80 7.81 3.91
CA ASP A 233 19.27 7.92 5.31
C ASP A 233 19.88 9.27 5.64
N ARG A 234 20.74 9.79 4.74
CA ARG A 234 21.43 11.06 4.95
C ARG A 234 20.46 12.26 4.91
N GLU A 235 19.57 12.29 3.93
CA GLU A 235 18.57 13.34 3.79
C GLU A 235 17.59 13.31 4.96
N LEU A 236 17.22 12.11 5.44
CA LEU A 236 16.40 11.97 6.64
C LEU A 236 17.08 12.51 7.87
N ALA A 237 18.34 12.14 8.12
CA ALA A 237 19.11 12.64 9.26
C ALA A 237 19.17 14.17 9.24
N GLN A 238 19.50 14.76 8.09
CA GLN A 238 19.55 16.20 7.92
C GLN A 238 18.18 16.87 8.18
N ALA A 239 17.09 16.29 7.70
CA ALA A 239 15.75 16.83 7.94
C ALA A 239 15.39 16.81 9.43
N MET A 240 15.76 15.73 10.15
CA MET A 240 15.54 15.59 11.58
C MET A 240 16.40 16.55 12.42
N GLU A 241 17.62 16.85 11.99
CA GLU A 241 18.53 17.77 12.70
C GLU A 241 18.13 19.25 12.53
N THR A 242 17.47 19.58 11.42
CA THR A 242 17.10 20.99 11.12
C THR A 242 15.78 21.42 11.74
N THR A 243 14.92 20.50 12.16
CA THR A 243 13.64 20.83 12.80
C THR A 243 13.83 21.22 14.26
N THR A 244 12.96 22.12 14.75
CA THR A 244 12.88 22.51 16.17
C THR A 244 11.93 21.61 16.97
N LEU A 245 11.19 20.72 16.30
CA LEU A 245 10.23 19.85 16.93
C LEU A 245 10.93 18.64 17.58
N ARG A 246 10.29 18.09 18.60
CA ARG A 246 10.57 16.73 19.03
C ARG A 246 10.16 15.77 17.92
N VAL A 247 11.10 14.95 17.45
CA VAL A 247 10.84 13.91 16.45
C VAL A 247 10.93 12.54 17.13
N VAL A 248 9.94 11.71 16.89
CA VAL A 248 9.94 10.28 17.22
C VAL A 248 10.04 9.50 15.92
N HIS A 249 11.01 8.59 15.82
CA HIS A 249 11.20 7.74 14.67
C HIS A 249 11.14 6.27 15.10
N GLY A 250 10.10 5.57 14.67
CA GLY A 250 9.88 4.18 15.04
C GLY A 250 8.42 3.75 14.89
N ARG A 251 8.20 2.46 14.88
CA ARG A 251 6.87 1.86 14.68
C ARG A 251 6.16 1.62 16.01
N ALA A 252 4.83 1.75 16.00
CA ALA A 252 3.99 1.09 17.01
C ALA A 252 3.94 -0.43 16.72
N ALA A 253 3.61 -1.20 17.74
CA ALA A 253 3.48 -2.66 17.62
C ALA A 253 2.46 -3.07 16.55
N ARG A 254 1.36 -2.31 16.43
CA ARG A 254 0.33 -2.52 15.40
C ARG A 254 0.00 -1.20 14.70
N THR A 255 -0.35 -1.26 13.42
CA THR A 255 -0.72 -0.08 12.63
C THR A 255 -1.92 0.67 13.25
N VAL A 256 -2.92 -0.04 13.75
CA VAL A 256 -4.10 0.56 14.40
C VAL A 256 -3.73 1.37 15.66
N ASP A 257 -2.69 0.96 16.39
CA ASP A 257 -2.20 1.67 17.57
C ASP A 257 -1.51 2.98 17.18
N ALA A 258 -0.80 3.00 16.04
CA ALA A 258 -0.21 4.22 15.53
C ALA A 258 -1.26 5.30 15.25
N TYR A 259 -2.31 4.95 14.55
CA TYR A 259 -3.41 5.87 14.28
C TYR A 259 -4.16 6.25 15.57
N ALA A 260 -4.34 5.32 16.52
CA ALA A 260 -4.97 5.62 17.80
C ALA A 260 -4.16 6.64 18.62
N ALA A 261 -2.84 6.53 18.64
CA ALA A 261 -1.95 7.43 19.39
C ALA A 261 -1.89 8.84 18.78
N ALA A 262 -2.13 8.99 17.48
CA ALA A 262 -2.05 10.25 16.76
C ALA A 262 -3.22 11.19 17.08
N ASP A 263 -2.96 12.51 17.01
CA ASP A 263 -3.98 13.56 17.00
C ASP A 263 -4.30 14.01 15.57
N VAL A 264 -3.30 14.04 14.70
CA VAL A 264 -3.39 14.41 13.28
C VAL A 264 -2.52 13.45 12.48
N VAL A 265 -2.97 13.07 11.30
CA VAL A 265 -2.15 12.36 10.31
C VAL A 265 -1.74 13.35 9.23
N VAL A 266 -0.44 13.35 8.88
CA VAL A 266 0.08 14.10 7.75
C VAL A 266 0.57 13.15 6.67
N PHE A 267 0.12 13.36 5.43
CA PHE A 267 0.50 12.55 4.28
C PHE A 267 0.99 13.43 3.12
N PRO A 268 2.25 13.88 3.20
CA PRO A 268 2.81 14.86 2.27
C PRO A 268 3.38 14.23 0.99
N SER A 269 3.05 12.98 0.71
CA SER A 269 3.54 12.23 -0.46
C SER A 269 3.25 12.95 -1.76
N THR A 270 4.24 13.00 -2.65
CA THR A 270 4.12 13.63 -3.97
C THR A 270 3.64 12.69 -5.06
N TRP A 271 3.77 11.39 -4.83
CA TRP A 271 3.31 10.33 -5.73
C TRP A 271 2.92 9.07 -4.96
N GLU A 272 1.77 8.48 -5.31
CA GLU A 272 1.29 7.18 -4.83
C GLU A 272 0.49 6.48 -5.93
N GLY A 273 0.56 5.14 -5.97
CA GLY A 273 -0.37 4.32 -6.75
C GLY A 273 -1.77 4.28 -6.13
N PHE A 274 -1.85 4.32 -4.80
CA PHE A 274 -3.11 4.41 -4.06
C PHE A 274 -3.00 5.38 -2.88
N GLY A 275 -2.11 5.10 -1.91
CA GLY A 275 -1.95 5.90 -0.71
C GLY A 275 -2.74 5.34 0.48
N ASN A 276 -2.46 4.10 0.89
CA ASN A 276 -3.14 3.43 2.00
C ASN A 276 -3.35 4.31 3.24
N PRO A 277 -2.36 5.14 3.69
CA PRO A 277 -2.53 6.01 4.84
C PRO A 277 -3.72 6.98 4.76
N VAL A 278 -4.19 7.32 3.55
CA VAL A 278 -5.37 8.16 3.37
C VAL A 278 -6.61 7.47 3.93
N ILE A 279 -6.87 6.26 3.48
CA ILE A 279 -8.05 5.52 3.93
C ILE A 279 -7.86 4.94 5.34
N GLU A 280 -6.66 4.54 5.72
CA GLU A 280 -6.34 4.13 7.10
C GLU A 280 -6.65 5.25 8.12
N SER A 281 -6.35 6.51 7.77
CA SER A 281 -6.72 7.67 8.59
C SER A 281 -8.23 7.83 8.73
N VAL A 282 -8.96 7.62 7.64
CA VAL A 282 -10.43 7.68 7.63
C VAL A 282 -11.03 6.55 8.46
N VAL A 283 -10.54 5.31 8.32
CA VAL A 283 -10.95 4.15 9.13
C VAL A 283 -10.72 4.43 10.61
N ALA A 284 -9.57 5.00 10.95
CA ALA A 284 -9.18 5.33 12.31
C ALA A 284 -9.84 6.62 12.85
N ARG A 285 -10.67 7.31 12.05
CA ARG A 285 -11.31 8.59 12.41
C ARG A 285 -10.30 9.64 12.88
N ARG A 286 -9.22 9.79 12.12
CA ARG A 286 -8.20 10.82 12.39
C ARG A 286 -8.29 11.92 11.34
N PRO A 287 -8.17 13.19 11.75
CA PRO A 287 -8.03 14.28 10.80
C PRO A 287 -6.76 14.05 9.97
N LEU A 288 -6.89 14.18 8.66
CA LEU A 288 -5.82 13.97 7.70
C LEU A 288 -5.49 15.25 6.97
N ALA A 289 -4.21 15.64 7.00
CA ALA A 289 -3.65 16.65 6.10
C ALA A 289 -2.87 15.94 4.99
N VAL A 290 -3.26 16.17 3.73
CA VAL A 290 -2.72 15.46 2.58
C VAL A 290 -2.20 16.42 1.52
N HIS A 291 -1.12 16.06 0.83
CA HIS A 291 -0.65 16.72 -0.37
C HIS A 291 -1.33 16.11 -1.61
N GLY A 292 -1.66 16.94 -2.60
CA GLY A 292 -2.25 16.45 -3.85
C GLY A 292 -1.28 15.57 -4.65
N TYR A 293 -1.76 14.40 -5.09
CA TYR A 293 -1.08 13.51 -6.03
C TYR A 293 -2.09 12.93 -7.05
N PRO A 294 -1.64 12.40 -8.19
CA PRO A 294 -2.50 12.19 -9.37
C PRO A 294 -3.76 11.35 -9.19
N VAL A 295 -3.80 10.40 -8.24
CA VAL A 295 -4.97 9.53 -7.99
C VAL A 295 -5.75 9.94 -6.73
N LEU A 296 -5.34 11.01 -6.05
CA LEU A 296 -5.94 11.39 -4.77
C LEU A 296 -7.43 11.73 -4.87
N ASP A 297 -7.83 12.45 -5.93
CA ASP A 297 -9.22 12.88 -6.12
C ASP A 297 -10.16 11.68 -6.30
N GLU A 298 -9.69 10.62 -6.97
CA GLU A 298 -10.39 9.34 -7.09
C GLU A 298 -10.56 8.68 -5.70
N ILE A 299 -9.47 8.60 -4.93
CA ILE A 299 -9.46 7.96 -3.61
C ILE A 299 -10.29 8.74 -2.57
N LEU A 300 -10.34 10.06 -2.70
CA LEU A 300 -11.08 10.95 -1.81
C LEU A 300 -12.52 11.23 -2.25
N ALA A 301 -13.05 10.59 -3.29
CA ALA A 301 -14.37 10.91 -3.83
C ALA A 301 -15.44 11.09 -2.74
N GLY A 302 -15.78 12.34 -2.43
CA GLY A 302 -16.71 12.74 -1.37
C GLY A 302 -16.14 12.77 0.06
N VAL A 303 -14.93 12.34 0.30
CA VAL A 303 -14.23 12.41 1.61
C VAL A 303 -13.60 13.78 1.79
N ARG A 304 -13.80 14.41 2.93
CA ARG A 304 -13.24 15.74 3.24
C ARG A 304 -12.02 15.62 4.14
N VAL A 305 -10.91 16.21 3.68
CA VAL A 305 -9.61 16.23 4.37
C VAL A 305 -9.02 17.63 4.35
N PHE A 306 -7.89 17.84 5.03
CA PHE A 306 -7.15 19.08 5.04
C PHE A 306 -6.00 19.05 4.01
N SER A 307 -5.57 20.22 3.54
CA SER A 307 -4.32 20.33 2.80
C SER A 307 -3.13 20.40 3.76
N VAL A 308 -1.99 19.82 3.36
CA VAL A 308 -0.70 20.03 4.07
C VAL A 308 -0.24 21.49 4.05
N ASP A 309 -0.80 22.31 3.15
CA ASP A 309 -0.48 23.72 3.04
C ASP A 309 -1.35 24.60 3.96
N ASP A 310 -2.33 24.02 4.68
CA ASP A 310 -3.25 24.73 5.57
C ASP A 310 -3.27 24.15 7.00
N ALA A 311 -2.16 24.30 7.70
CA ALA A 311 -2.06 23.93 9.11
C ALA A 311 -3.01 24.75 10.01
N GLY A 312 -3.42 25.94 9.57
CA GLY A 312 -4.37 26.79 10.27
C GLY A 312 -5.77 26.16 10.35
N ALA A 313 -6.26 25.58 9.26
CA ALA A 313 -7.54 24.87 9.24
C ALA A 313 -7.52 23.66 10.20
N VAL A 314 -6.41 22.93 10.25
CA VAL A 314 -6.23 21.80 11.20
C VAL A 314 -6.24 22.33 12.65
N ALA A 315 -5.57 23.45 12.94
CA ALA A 315 -5.58 24.04 14.26
C ALA A 315 -6.98 24.51 14.71
N VAL A 316 -7.78 25.05 13.78
CA VAL A 316 -9.18 25.40 14.04
C VAL A 316 -9.99 24.13 14.37
N TRP A 317 -9.83 23.08 13.58
CA TRP A 317 -10.49 21.79 13.82
C TRP A 317 -10.11 21.19 15.19
N LEU A 318 -8.83 21.24 15.59
CA LEU A 318 -8.35 20.71 16.87
C LEU A 318 -8.98 21.40 18.10
N ARG A 319 -9.40 22.68 17.98
CA ARG A 319 -10.08 23.42 19.04
C ARG A 319 -11.57 23.06 19.16
N ALA A 320 -12.19 22.66 18.06
CA ALA A 320 -13.61 22.27 17.99
C ALA A 320 -13.77 21.09 17.03
N PRO A 321 -13.41 19.86 17.43
CA PRO A 321 -13.42 18.69 16.56
C PRO A 321 -14.83 18.35 16.05
N ASP A 322 -14.98 18.24 14.74
CA ASP A 322 -16.21 17.74 14.09
C ASP A 322 -16.11 16.22 13.92
N HIS A 323 -16.53 15.51 14.94
CA HIS A 323 -16.55 14.04 14.91
C HIS A 323 -17.60 13.49 13.93
N ALA A 324 -18.69 14.23 13.67
CA ALA A 324 -19.69 13.83 12.69
C ALA A 324 -19.12 13.82 11.27
N LEU A 325 -18.22 14.76 10.95
CA LEU A 325 -17.48 14.76 9.69
C LEU A 325 -16.62 13.51 9.54
N LEU A 326 -15.90 13.09 10.60
CA LEU A 326 -15.04 11.90 10.54
C LEU A 326 -15.86 10.62 10.33
N GLU A 327 -17.04 10.52 10.97
CA GLU A 327 -17.96 9.40 10.73
C GLU A 327 -18.53 9.43 9.31
N ALA A 328 -18.93 10.59 8.80
CA ALA A 328 -19.43 10.72 7.43
C ALA A 328 -18.36 10.31 6.41
N ASN A 329 -17.11 10.75 6.60
CA ASN A 329 -15.97 10.31 5.76
C ASN A 329 -15.81 8.80 5.78
N ARG A 330 -15.92 8.20 6.96
CA ARG A 330 -15.77 6.75 7.14
C ARG A 330 -16.89 5.96 6.45
N GLU A 331 -18.12 6.42 6.52
CA GLU A 331 -19.25 5.79 5.83
C GLU A 331 -19.11 5.91 4.29
N ILE A 332 -18.60 7.02 3.79
CA ILE A 332 -18.31 7.19 2.37
C ILE A 332 -17.23 6.18 1.95
N ALA A 333 -16.10 6.15 2.65
CA ALA A 333 -14.98 5.28 2.31
C ALA A 333 -15.33 3.77 2.44
N ARG A 334 -16.20 3.39 3.38
CA ARG A 334 -16.65 2.00 3.55
C ARG A 334 -17.31 1.45 2.30
N ARG A 335 -18.06 2.25 1.55
CA ARG A 335 -18.77 1.80 0.33
C ARG A 335 -17.81 1.33 -0.76
N ASP A 336 -16.67 2.01 -0.86
CA ASP A 336 -15.75 1.80 -1.98
C ASP A 336 -14.53 0.94 -1.59
N PHE A 337 -14.18 0.90 -0.30
CA PHE A 337 -12.92 0.33 0.18
C PHE A 337 -13.08 -0.75 1.26
N SER A 338 -14.29 -1.29 1.48
CA SER A 338 -14.50 -2.34 2.48
C SER A 338 -13.77 -3.64 2.11
N LEU A 339 -12.95 -4.16 3.04
CA LEU A 339 -12.32 -5.47 2.90
C LEU A 339 -13.36 -6.60 2.81
N ALA A 340 -14.48 -6.47 3.53
CA ALA A 340 -15.54 -7.47 3.51
C ALA A 340 -16.12 -7.72 2.10
N ASP A 341 -16.05 -6.73 1.21
CA ASP A 341 -16.58 -6.82 -0.15
C ASP A 341 -15.55 -7.38 -1.16
N LEU A 342 -14.28 -7.54 -0.78
CA LEU A 342 -13.23 -7.98 -1.69
C LEU A 342 -13.50 -9.36 -2.32
N PRO A 343 -13.98 -10.39 -1.59
CA PRO A 343 -14.33 -11.67 -2.19
C PRO A 343 -15.36 -11.54 -3.30
N ASP A 344 -16.44 -10.79 -3.09
CA ASP A 344 -17.51 -10.59 -4.07
C ASP A 344 -17.02 -9.81 -5.29
N ARG A 345 -16.13 -8.83 -5.10
CA ARG A 345 -15.51 -8.08 -6.20
C ARG A 345 -14.64 -8.98 -7.06
N LEU A 346 -13.84 -9.86 -6.44
CA LEU A 346 -13.03 -10.85 -7.14
C LEU A 346 -13.90 -11.85 -7.92
N ASP A 347 -14.91 -12.43 -7.26
CA ASP A 347 -15.81 -13.39 -7.89
C ASP A 347 -16.55 -12.77 -9.10
N THR A 348 -17.05 -11.55 -8.93
CA THR A 348 -17.69 -10.78 -10.01
C THR A 348 -16.72 -10.53 -11.18
N THR A 349 -15.47 -10.14 -10.87
CA THR A 349 -14.46 -9.90 -11.90
C THR A 349 -14.12 -11.19 -12.63
N PHE A 350 -13.94 -12.30 -11.93
CA PHE A 350 -13.69 -13.60 -12.53
C PHE A 350 -14.87 -14.06 -13.41
N ALA A 351 -16.10 -13.98 -12.91
CA ALA A 351 -17.30 -14.37 -13.66
C ALA A 351 -17.50 -13.53 -14.93
N THR A 352 -17.31 -12.22 -14.85
CA THR A 352 -17.43 -11.30 -15.99
C THR A 352 -16.45 -11.63 -17.12
N ASN A 353 -15.30 -12.21 -16.78
CA ASN A 353 -14.28 -12.64 -17.72
C ASN A 353 -14.38 -14.13 -18.08
N GLY A 354 -15.53 -14.76 -17.82
CA GLY A 354 -15.80 -16.13 -18.20
C GLY A 354 -15.17 -17.19 -17.29
N TRP A 355 -14.64 -16.80 -16.13
CA TRP A 355 -14.04 -17.73 -15.17
C TRP A 355 -15.09 -18.27 -14.19
N THR A 356 -16.13 -18.90 -14.73
CA THR A 356 -17.28 -19.43 -13.97
C THR A 356 -17.10 -20.87 -13.49
N SER A 357 -16.10 -21.60 -14.00
CA SER A 357 -15.73 -22.96 -13.57
C SER A 357 -14.23 -23.06 -13.38
N TRP A 358 -13.81 -23.76 -12.37
CA TRP A 358 -12.39 -23.95 -11.98
C TRP A 358 -11.99 -25.41 -12.07
#